data_ad639e594b0d5cc43f82519a3c61a7d9
#
_entry.id   ad639e594b0d5cc43f82519a3c61a7d9
#
_cell.length_a   1.000
_cell.length_b   1.000
_cell.length_c   1.000
_cell.angle_alpha   90.00
_cell.angle_beta   90.00
_cell.angle_gamma   90.00
#
_symmetry.space_group_name_H-M   'P 1'
#
loop_
_entity.id
_entity.type
_entity.pdbx_description
1 polymer ?
#
loop_
_entity_poly.entity_id
_entity_poly.type
_entity_poly.pdbx_seq_one_letter_code
_entity_poly.pdbx_strand_id
1 'polypeptide(L)'
;MEFGWKRLNRQIDEYQSELVQTHYAEVENMYRQMRGWRHDYRNHIQTMKAYAAKGDLEALRRYLDELDDDLITLDMVIKTGNPMTDAILNSKISLARSKQVQVVADAHIPVKLRLPELDLCCILGNLFDNAIEASLQLPEPERLIRVYMEMKGEQLYISFTNFTAGKKLKKTAGRFVTSKGKGHGLGLMQMDRIIRRLDGYVDRNSEDGAVTTDILLPQQPEGSCNSSPKSDNSSPK
;
A
#
# COMPACT_ATOMS: atom_id res chain seq x y z
N MET A 1 -28.46 31.36 9.88
CA MET A 1 -28.09 29.93 9.84
C MET A 1 -27.83 29.39 8.43
N GLU A 2 -28.50 29.87 7.38
CA GLU A 2 -28.27 29.40 5.98
C GLU A 2 -26.86 29.65 5.41
N PHE A 3 -26.20 30.73 5.78
CA PHE A 3 -24.87 31.06 5.29
C PHE A 3 -23.78 30.08 5.76
N GLY A 4 -23.91 29.49 6.95
CA GLY A 4 -22.98 28.49 7.47
C GLY A 4 -23.07 27.14 6.73
N TRP A 5 -24.28 26.73 6.38
CA TRP A 5 -24.55 25.50 5.65
C TRP A 5 -24.00 25.53 4.22
N LYS A 6 -24.21 26.63 3.50
CA LYS A 6 -23.67 26.82 2.14
C LYS A 6 -22.15 26.79 2.11
N ARG A 7 -21.53 27.39 3.14
CA ARG A 7 -20.05 27.39 3.25
C ARG A 7 -19.48 26.01 3.57
N LEU A 8 -20.19 25.26 4.44
CA LEU A 8 -19.82 23.89 4.80
C LEU A 8 -19.97 22.92 3.60
N ASN A 9 -21.10 23.01 2.88
CA ASN A 9 -21.31 22.18 1.68
C ASN A 9 -20.27 22.48 0.60
N ARG A 10 -19.94 23.74 0.36
CA ARG A 10 -18.90 24.11 -0.60
C ARG A 10 -17.52 23.56 -0.21
N GLN A 11 -17.18 23.57 1.08
CA GLN A 11 -15.94 22.95 1.56
C GLN A 11 -15.94 21.42 1.41
N ILE A 12 -17.09 20.78 1.59
CA ILE A 12 -17.26 19.34 1.38
C ILE A 12 -17.11 19.01 -0.11
N ASP A 13 -17.71 19.79 -1.00
CA ASP A 13 -17.64 19.59 -2.46
C ASP A 13 -16.22 19.83 -2.99
N GLU A 14 -15.54 20.89 -2.54
CA GLU A 14 -14.14 21.18 -2.86
C GLU A 14 -13.22 20.06 -2.36
N TYR A 15 -13.46 19.57 -1.13
CA TYR A 15 -12.70 18.46 -0.55
C TYR A 15 -12.92 17.13 -1.27
N GLN A 16 -14.16 16.84 -1.69
CA GLN A 16 -14.48 15.65 -2.48
C GLN A 16 -13.84 15.70 -3.86
N SER A 17 -13.85 16.86 -4.50
CA SER A 17 -13.22 17.07 -5.81
C SER A 17 -11.70 16.88 -5.74
N GLU A 18 -11.05 17.43 -4.71
CA GLU A 18 -9.61 17.29 -4.48
C GLU A 18 -9.22 15.82 -4.19
N LEU A 19 -10.05 15.11 -3.42
CA LEU A 19 -9.88 13.69 -3.12
C LEU A 19 -9.98 12.83 -4.40
N VAL A 20 -10.95 13.11 -5.26
CA VAL A 20 -11.14 12.42 -6.53
C VAL A 20 -9.97 12.68 -7.48
N GLN A 21 -9.48 13.92 -7.56
CA GLN A 21 -8.33 14.27 -8.40
C GLN A 21 -7.05 13.59 -7.92
N THR A 22 -6.80 13.57 -6.62
CA THR A 22 -5.64 12.90 -6.04
C THR A 22 -5.69 11.40 -6.32
N HIS A 23 -6.86 10.79 -6.15
CA HIS A 23 -7.04 9.36 -6.43
C HIS A 23 -6.87 9.04 -7.92
N TYR A 24 -7.35 9.92 -8.80
CA TYR A 24 -7.16 9.78 -10.26
C TYR A 24 -5.67 9.85 -10.64
N ALA A 25 -4.93 10.77 -10.05
CA ALA A 25 -3.50 10.92 -10.29
C ALA A 25 -2.69 9.70 -9.78
N GLU A 26 -3.05 9.15 -8.62
CA GLU A 26 -2.43 7.93 -8.09
C GLU A 26 -2.70 6.71 -8.97
N VAL A 27 -3.94 6.51 -9.39
CA VAL A 27 -4.33 5.44 -10.31
C VAL A 27 -3.65 5.62 -11.67
N GLU A 28 -3.58 6.84 -12.19
CA GLU A 28 -2.89 7.12 -13.46
C GLU A 28 -1.38 6.84 -13.35
N ASN A 29 -0.76 7.21 -12.24
CA ASN A 29 0.65 6.93 -11.99
C ASN A 29 0.92 5.43 -11.90
N MET A 30 0.06 4.68 -11.21
CA MET A 30 0.11 3.22 -11.16
C MET A 30 -0.05 2.58 -12.55
N TYR A 31 -1.00 3.04 -13.35
CA TYR A 31 -1.17 2.58 -14.73
C TYR A 31 0.04 2.90 -15.62
N ARG A 32 0.70 4.03 -15.37
CA ARG A 32 1.91 4.45 -16.08
C ARG A 32 3.09 3.55 -15.73
N GLN A 33 3.26 3.23 -14.45
CA GLN A 33 4.27 2.28 -13.96
C GLN A 33 4.02 0.87 -14.51
N MET A 34 2.77 0.38 -14.48
CA MET A 34 2.40 -0.92 -15.05
C MET A 34 2.63 -0.99 -16.57
N ARG A 35 2.41 0.12 -17.30
CA ARG A 35 2.74 0.18 -18.73
C ARG A 35 4.24 0.09 -18.98
N GLY A 36 5.05 0.76 -18.18
CA GLY A 36 6.51 0.66 -18.21
C GLY A 36 6.97 -0.78 -17.99
N TRP A 37 6.54 -1.37 -16.92
CA TRP A 37 6.82 -2.78 -16.58
C TRP A 37 6.43 -3.74 -17.69
N ARG A 38 5.23 -3.62 -18.24
CA ARG A 38 4.77 -4.48 -19.33
C ARG A 38 5.58 -4.29 -20.62
N HIS A 39 6.03 -3.07 -20.88
CA HIS A 39 6.92 -2.75 -22.01
C HIS A 39 8.29 -3.43 -21.82
N ASP A 40 8.87 -3.31 -20.64
CA ASP A 40 10.18 -3.87 -20.34
C ASP A 40 10.15 -5.40 -20.35
N TYR A 41 9.12 -6.01 -19.76
CA TYR A 41 8.89 -7.46 -19.84
C TYR A 41 8.76 -7.94 -21.29
N ARG A 42 8.06 -7.19 -22.13
CA ARG A 42 7.92 -7.53 -23.54
C ARG A 42 9.27 -7.46 -24.27
N ASN A 43 10.08 -6.48 -23.97
CA ASN A 43 11.42 -6.34 -24.54
C ASN A 43 12.32 -7.50 -24.14
N HIS A 44 12.33 -7.89 -22.87
CA HIS A 44 13.06 -9.06 -22.40
C HIS A 44 12.62 -10.34 -23.11
N ILE A 45 11.32 -10.58 -23.21
CA ILE A 45 10.79 -11.74 -23.94
C ILE A 45 11.18 -11.71 -25.43
N GLN A 46 11.15 -10.55 -26.08
CA GLN A 46 11.56 -10.43 -27.50
C GLN A 46 13.03 -10.72 -27.68
N THR A 47 13.89 -10.23 -26.78
CA THR A 47 15.33 -10.49 -26.81
C THR A 47 15.63 -11.98 -26.62
N MET A 48 14.97 -12.62 -25.63
CA MET A 48 15.09 -14.07 -25.44
C MET A 48 14.65 -14.86 -26.67
N LYS A 49 13.53 -14.50 -27.29
CA LYS A 49 13.04 -15.12 -28.54
C LYS A 49 14.01 -14.94 -29.69
N ALA A 50 14.68 -13.78 -29.81
CA ALA A 50 15.64 -13.52 -30.86
C ALA A 50 16.90 -14.39 -30.71
N TYR A 51 17.43 -14.56 -29.49
CA TYR A 51 18.54 -15.48 -29.25
C TYR A 51 18.16 -16.94 -29.51
N ALA A 52 16.97 -17.36 -29.04
CA ALA A 52 16.48 -18.70 -29.30
C ALA A 52 16.27 -18.99 -30.79
N ALA A 53 15.72 -18.04 -31.57
CA ALA A 53 15.52 -18.17 -33.00
C ALA A 53 16.86 -18.29 -33.80
N LYS A 54 17.95 -17.69 -33.29
CA LYS A 54 19.28 -17.80 -33.85
C LYS A 54 20.02 -19.07 -33.42
N GLY A 55 19.46 -19.83 -32.48
CA GLY A 55 20.14 -21.01 -31.90
C GLY A 55 21.32 -20.64 -31.00
N ASP A 56 21.46 -19.35 -30.62
CA ASP A 56 22.55 -18.86 -29.79
C ASP A 56 22.22 -19.07 -28.31
N LEU A 57 22.39 -20.31 -27.88
CA LEU A 57 22.11 -20.71 -26.50
C LEU A 57 23.06 -20.06 -25.49
N GLU A 58 24.31 -19.77 -25.89
CA GLU A 58 25.24 -19.09 -24.99
C GLU A 58 24.87 -17.62 -24.76
N ALA A 59 24.47 -16.90 -25.80
CA ALA A 59 23.96 -15.53 -25.64
C ALA A 59 22.68 -15.49 -24.85
N LEU A 60 21.77 -16.46 -25.07
CA LEU A 60 20.52 -16.58 -24.28
C LEU A 60 20.82 -16.82 -22.80
N ARG A 61 21.78 -17.72 -22.52
CA ARG A 61 22.15 -18.02 -21.12
C ARG A 61 22.77 -16.81 -20.43
N ARG A 62 23.72 -16.13 -21.06
CA ARG A 62 24.32 -14.90 -20.51
C ARG A 62 23.26 -13.84 -20.25
N TYR A 63 22.32 -13.67 -21.16
CA TYR A 63 21.23 -12.70 -20.99
C TYR A 63 20.30 -13.06 -19.85
N LEU A 64 20.04 -14.34 -19.62
CA LEU A 64 19.26 -14.81 -18.46
C LEU A 64 20.05 -14.62 -17.16
N ASP A 65 21.36 -14.87 -17.16
CA ASP A 65 22.24 -14.65 -16.01
C ASP A 65 22.31 -13.14 -15.68
N GLU A 66 22.41 -12.25 -16.69
CA GLU A 66 22.35 -10.79 -16.50
C GLU A 66 20.99 -10.34 -15.91
N LEU A 67 19.88 -10.91 -16.39
CA LEU A 67 18.55 -10.64 -15.82
C LEU A 67 18.40 -11.16 -14.39
N ASP A 68 19.01 -12.29 -14.07
CA ASP A 68 19.01 -12.85 -12.73
C ASP A 68 19.87 -12.00 -11.79
N ASP A 69 21.02 -11.51 -12.25
CA ASP A 69 21.87 -10.57 -11.52
C ASP A 69 21.17 -9.22 -11.31
N ASP A 70 20.46 -8.69 -12.31
CA ASP A 70 19.62 -7.48 -12.15
C ASP A 70 18.47 -7.69 -11.17
N LEU A 71 17.91 -8.90 -11.10
CA LEU A 71 16.90 -9.28 -10.11
C LEU A 71 17.52 -9.52 -8.72
N ILE A 72 18.77 -10.00 -8.66
CA ILE A 72 19.54 -10.20 -7.41
C ILE A 72 20.03 -8.86 -6.86
N THR A 73 20.37 -7.90 -7.71
CA THR A 73 20.71 -6.52 -7.27
C THR A 73 19.52 -5.73 -6.78
N LEU A 74 18.30 -6.06 -7.18
CA LEU A 74 17.10 -5.81 -6.42
C LEU A 74 17.05 -6.89 -5.33
N ASP A 75 17.86 -6.72 -4.27
CA ASP A 75 17.75 -7.52 -3.06
C ASP A 75 16.27 -7.81 -2.77
N MET A 76 15.78 -8.98 -3.18
CA MET A 76 14.47 -9.43 -2.77
C MET A 76 14.56 -9.72 -1.27
N VAL A 77 14.42 -8.63 -0.50
CA VAL A 77 14.59 -8.60 0.95
C VAL A 77 13.57 -9.50 1.60
N ILE A 78 12.42 -9.69 0.92
CA ILE A 78 11.32 -10.45 1.47
C ILE A 78 10.61 -11.28 0.39
N LYS A 79 10.29 -12.51 0.74
CA LYS A 79 9.44 -13.43 -0.01
C LYS A 79 8.28 -13.85 0.89
N THR A 80 7.13 -13.23 0.74
CA THR A 80 5.93 -13.55 1.53
C THR A 80 5.21 -14.79 1.02
N GLY A 81 5.42 -15.13 -0.24
CA GLY A 81 4.68 -16.14 -1.00
C GLY A 81 3.62 -15.54 -1.93
N ASN A 82 3.24 -14.27 -1.78
CA ASN A 82 2.29 -13.59 -2.65
C ASN A 82 3.03 -12.61 -3.57
N PRO A 83 3.05 -12.83 -4.90
CA PRO A 83 3.88 -12.04 -5.83
C PRO A 83 3.60 -10.54 -5.83
N MET A 84 2.31 -10.15 -5.65
CA MET A 84 1.94 -8.74 -5.63
C MET A 84 2.43 -8.07 -4.33
N THR A 85 2.26 -8.74 -3.20
CA THR A 85 2.75 -8.25 -1.91
C THR A 85 4.27 -8.16 -1.91
N ASP A 86 4.96 -9.17 -2.48
CA ASP A 86 6.41 -9.17 -2.63
C ASP A 86 6.89 -7.97 -3.44
N ALA A 87 6.25 -7.67 -4.57
CA ALA A 87 6.60 -6.53 -5.42
C ALA A 87 6.45 -5.19 -4.67
N ILE A 88 5.37 -5.02 -3.92
CA ILE A 88 5.12 -3.78 -3.17
C ILE A 88 6.09 -3.63 -2.01
N LEU A 89 6.25 -4.68 -1.20
CA LEU A 89 7.13 -4.65 -0.04
C LEU A 89 8.57 -4.37 -0.48
N ASN A 90 9.09 -5.10 -1.48
CA ASN A 90 10.45 -4.91 -1.95
C ASN A 90 10.66 -3.51 -2.55
N SER A 91 9.70 -3.00 -3.34
CA SER A 91 9.75 -1.62 -3.86
C SER A 91 9.80 -0.57 -2.75
N LYS A 92 8.94 -0.68 -1.75
CA LYS A 92 8.88 0.26 -0.63
C LYS A 92 10.09 0.13 0.32
N ILE A 93 10.59 -1.08 0.53
CA ILE A 93 11.81 -1.33 1.30
C ILE A 93 13.02 -0.72 0.59
N SER A 94 13.13 -0.88 -0.74
CA SER A 94 14.18 -0.26 -1.53
C SER A 94 14.13 1.27 -1.43
N LEU A 95 12.93 1.86 -1.53
CA LEU A 95 12.72 3.30 -1.33
C LEU A 95 13.12 3.76 0.07
N ALA A 96 12.77 3.00 1.12
CA ALA A 96 13.14 3.32 2.49
C ALA A 96 14.67 3.29 2.67
N ARG A 97 15.34 2.26 2.13
CA ARG A 97 16.80 2.12 2.16
C ARG A 97 17.52 3.24 1.42
N SER A 98 17.01 3.66 0.25
CA SER A 98 17.58 4.80 -0.48
C SER A 98 17.52 6.12 0.31
N LYS A 99 16.64 6.20 1.31
CA LYS A 99 16.50 7.31 2.26
C LYS A 99 17.19 7.02 3.61
N GLN A 100 18.03 5.99 3.66
CA GLN A 100 18.75 5.59 4.88
C GLN A 100 17.82 5.24 6.05
N VAL A 101 16.67 4.64 5.74
CA VAL A 101 15.74 4.10 6.72
C VAL A 101 15.90 2.57 6.73
N GLN A 102 16.26 2.01 7.89
CA GLN A 102 16.33 0.58 8.07
C GLN A 102 14.93 -0.02 8.08
N VAL A 103 14.74 -1.18 7.43
CA VAL A 103 13.49 -1.91 7.44
C VAL A 103 13.76 -3.34 7.88
N VAL A 104 13.08 -3.77 8.94
CA VAL A 104 13.00 -5.16 9.37
C VAL A 104 11.62 -5.67 9.04
N ALA A 105 11.53 -6.60 8.10
CA ALA A 105 10.26 -7.13 7.64
C ALA A 105 10.23 -8.65 7.83
N ASP A 106 9.12 -9.13 8.38
CA ASP A 106 8.78 -10.53 8.54
C ASP A 106 7.34 -10.72 8.08
N ALA A 107 7.13 -11.40 6.96
CA ALA A 107 5.81 -11.53 6.36
C ALA A 107 5.64 -12.90 5.72
N HIS A 108 4.66 -13.65 6.23
CA HIS A 108 4.29 -14.98 5.77
C HIS A 108 2.79 -14.99 5.48
N ILE A 109 2.44 -14.95 4.20
CA ILE A 109 1.04 -14.91 3.76
C ILE A 109 0.78 -15.91 2.62
N PRO A 110 -0.45 -16.35 2.43
CA PRO A 110 -0.81 -17.26 1.34
C PRO A 110 -0.53 -16.66 -0.04
N VAL A 111 -0.20 -17.51 -1.01
CA VAL A 111 -0.02 -17.14 -2.43
C VAL A 111 -1.24 -16.37 -2.96
N LYS A 112 -2.45 -16.80 -2.56
CA LYS A 112 -3.70 -16.11 -2.90
C LYS A 112 -4.36 -15.59 -1.65
N LEU A 113 -4.52 -14.28 -1.59
CA LEU A 113 -5.37 -13.60 -0.62
C LEU A 113 -6.74 -13.39 -1.23
N ARG A 114 -7.78 -13.46 -0.41
CA ARG A 114 -9.16 -13.16 -0.81
C ARG A 114 -9.48 -11.66 -0.62
N LEU A 115 -8.49 -10.83 -0.87
CA LEU A 115 -8.58 -9.37 -0.80
C LEU A 115 -8.29 -8.80 -2.18
N PRO A 116 -8.95 -7.70 -2.58
CA PRO A 116 -8.57 -6.99 -3.80
C PRO A 116 -7.11 -6.53 -3.70
N GLU A 117 -6.30 -6.92 -4.66
CA GLU A 117 -4.86 -6.62 -4.67
C GLU A 117 -4.58 -5.12 -4.60
N LEU A 118 -5.38 -4.30 -5.30
CA LEU A 118 -5.27 -2.84 -5.28
C LEU A 118 -5.52 -2.24 -3.90
N ASP A 119 -6.43 -2.82 -3.12
CA ASP A 119 -6.72 -2.35 -1.77
C ASP A 119 -5.55 -2.64 -0.82
N LEU A 120 -4.97 -3.84 -0.92
CA LEU A 120 -3.77 -4.19 -0.15
C LEU A 120 -2.58 -3.31 -0.54
N CYS A 121 -2.39 -3.05 -1.85
CA CYS A 121 -1.38 -2.12 -2.36
C CYS A 121 -1.55 -0.74 -1.75
N CYS A 122 -2.76 -0.22 -1.74
CA CYS A 122 -3.06 1.09 -1.19
C CYS A 122 -2.78 1.15 0.32
N ILE A 123 -3.18 0.12 1.07
CA ILE A 123 -2.92 0.02 2.51
C ILE A 123 -1.41 0.01 2.79
N LEU A 124 -0.67 -0.91 2.17
CA LEU A 124 0.78 -1.05 2.39
C LEU A 124 1.53 0.20 1.93
N GLY A 125 1.17 0.76 0.77
CA GLY A 125 1.75 2.00 0.26
C GLY A 125 1.64 3.15 1.24
N ASN A 126 0.43 3.41 1.76
CA ASN A 126 0.18 4.47 2.74
C ASN A 126 0.90 4.22 4.07
N LEU A 127 0.97 2.97 4.54
CA LEU A 127 1.71 2.64 5.76
C LEU A 127 3.19 2.95 5.61
N PHE A 128 3.82 2.52 4.50
CA PHE A 128 5.23 2.80 4.24
C PHE A 128 5.50 4.29 4.06
N ASP A 129 4.69 5.00 3.29
CA ASP A 129 4.91 6.42 3.02
C ASP A 129 4.84 7.23 4.33
N ASN A 130 3.87 6.93 5.20
CA ASN A 130 3.76 7.54 6.52
C ASN A 130 4.93 7.19 7.42
N ALA A 131 5.36 5.92 7.43
CA ALA A 131 6.45 5.43 8.25
C ALA A 131 7.80 6.03 7.82
N ILE A 132 8.08 6.07 6.51
CA ILE A 132 9.29 6.68 5.95
C ILE A 132 9.33 8.18 6.30
N GLU A 133 8.23 8.90 6.07
CA GLU A 133 8.16 10.34 6.36
C GLU A 133 8.39 10.64 7.84
N ALA A 134 7.83 9.85 8.74
CA ALA A 134 8.05 9.99 10.18
C ALA A 134 9.50 9.68 10.56
N SER A 135 10.08 8.62 10.02
CA SER A 135 11.46 8.20 10.29
C SER A 135 12.48 9.23 9.82
N LEU A 136 12.21 9.96 8.72
CA LEU A 136 13.12 11.00 8.22
C LEU A 136 13.30 12.19 9.18
N GLN A 137 12.47 12.32 10.20
CA GLN A 137 12.61 13.33 11.25
C GLN A 137 13.64 12.94 12.32
N LEU A 138 14.11 11.70 12.29
CA LEU A 138 15.11 11.14 13.20
C LEU A 138 16.52 11.19 12.61
N PRO A 139 17.57 11.19 13.44
CA PRO A 139 18.93 10.88 13.00
C PRO A 139 18.99 9.52 12.30
N GLU A 140 19.87 9.37 11.32
CA GLU A 140 19.98 8.13 10.52
C GLU A 140 20.07 6.83 11.34
N PRO A 141 20.86 6.75 12.42
CA PRO A 141 20.97 5.51 13.20
C PRO A 141 19.67 5.08 13.90
N GLU A 142 18.72 6.01 14.07
CA GLU A 142 17.46 5.78 14.75
C GLU A 142 16.30 5.52 13.79
N ARG A 143 16.52 5.61 12.48
CA ARG A 143 15.50 5.42 11.44
C ARG A 143 15.22 3.94 11.25
N LEU A 144 14.14 3.45 11.84
CA LEU A 144 13.75 2.05 11.78
C LEU A 144 12.25 1.91 11.54
N ILE A 145 11.90 1.00 10.61
CA ILE A 145 10.55 0.54 10.36
C ILE A 145 10.51 -0.97 10.57
N ARG A 146 9.53 -1.45 11.32
CA ARG A 146 9.26 -2.87 11.48
C ARG A 146 7.93 -3.22 10.83
N VAL A 147 7.93 -4.27 10.02
CA VAL A 147 6.76 -4.78 9.32
C VAL A 147 6.58 -6.24 9.70
N TYR A 148 5.38 -6.58 10.13
CA TYR A 148 5.01 -7.95 10.41
C TYR A 148 3.68 -8.27 9.74
N MET A 149 3.60 -9.41 9.03
CA MET A 149 2.38 -9.86 8.36
C MET A 149 2.23 -11.37 8.49
N GLU A 150 1.07 -11.81 8.94
CA GLU A 150 0.74 -13.23 9.02
C GLU A 150 -0.77 -13.47 8.92
N MET A 151 -1.17 -14.72 8.68
CA MET A 151 -2.55 -15.14 8.83
C MET A 151 -2.85 -15.49 10.29
N LYS A 152 -3.86 -14.83 10.87
CA LYS A 152 -4.45 -15.20 12.18
C LYS A 152 -5.82 -15.81 11.96
N GLY A 153 -5.84 -17.14 11.80
CA GLY A 153 -7.02 -17.86 11.35
C GLY A 153 -7.42 -17.42 9.94
N GLU A 154 -8.64 -16.91 9.78
CA GLU A 154 -9.14 -16.38 8.50
C GLU A 154 -8.97 -14.87 8.34
N GLN A 155 -8.05 -14.26 9.08
CA GLN A 155 -7.76 -12.84 9.00
C GLN A 155 -6.31 -12.58 8.66
N LEU A 156 -6.06 -11.67 7.73
CA LEU A 156 -4.72 -11.15 7.50
C LEU A 156 -4.41 -10.11 8.57
N TYR A 157 -3.41 -10.38 9.39
CA TYR A 157 -2.85 -9.45 10.36
C TYR A 157 -1.66 -8.73 9.76
N ILE A 158 -1.65 -7.42 9.87
CA ILE A 158 -0.57 -6.53 9.44
C ILE A 158 -0.22 -5.63 10.60
N SER A 159 1.06 -5.59 10.97
CA SER A 159 1.58 -4.69 11.99
C SER A 159 2.73 -3.85 11.42
N PHE A 160 2.61 -2.55 11.55
CA PHE A 160 3.63 -1.59 11.19
C PHE A 160 4.04 -0.78 12.39
N THR A 161 5.34 -0.81 12.73
CA THR A 161 5.91 0.05 13.77
C THR A 161 6.99 0.93 13.16
N ASN A 162 6.88 2.23 13.34
CA ASN A 162 7.93 3.16 12.99
C ASN A 162 8.32 4.03 14.19
N PHE A 163 9.60 4.41 14.25
CA PHE A 163 10.10 5.34 15.25
C PHE A 163 9.92 6.79 14.80
N THR A 164 9.74 7.70 15.74
CA THR A 164 9.44 9.10 15.48
C THR A 164 10.03 10.00 16.55
N ALA A 165 10.48 11.20 16.19
CA ALA A 165 10.96 12.22 17.13
C ALA A 165 9.83 12.91 17.91
N GLY A 166 8.58 12.66 17.55
CA GLY A 166 7.42 13.33 18.11
C GLY A 166 7.00 12.79 19.48
N LYS A 167 6.46 13.67 20.31
CA LYS A 167 5.67 13.28 21.48
C LYS A 167 4.40 12.55 21.00
N LYS A 168 3.83 11.70 21.88
CA LYS A 168 2.59 10.95 21.62
C LYS A 168 1.62 11.71 20.72
N LEU A 169 1.17 11.05 19.66
CA LEU A 169 0.14 11.60 18.80
C LEU A 169 -1.12 11.88 19.62
N LYS A 170 -1.62 13.11 19.56
CA LYS A 170 -2.84 13.47 20.28
C LYS A 170 -4.04 12.76 19.64
N LYS A 171 -4.78 11.99 20.44
CA LYS A 171 -6.08 11.46 20.06
C LYS A 171 -7.14 12.54 20.31
N THR A 172 -7.84 12.98 19.30
CA THR A 172 -9.02 13.84 19.43
C THR A 172 -10.23 13.08 18.92
N ALA A 173 -11.22 12.84 19.76
CA ALA A 173 -12.43 12.06 19.46
C ALA A 173 -12.12 10.66 18.87
N GLY A 174 -11.13 9.95 19.42
CA GLY A 174 -10.74 8.59 18.97
C GLY A 174 -9.96 8.54 17.65
N ARG A 175 -9.65 9.70 17.03
CA ARG A 175 -8.85 9.81 15.81
C ARG A 175 -7.52 10.45 16.11
N PHE A 176 -6.45 9.94 15.47
CA PHE A 176 -5.17 10.62 15.51
C PHE A 176 -5.25 11.90 14.65
N VAL A 177 -4.96 13.03 15.26
CA VAL A 177 -4.87 14.30 14.56
C VAL A 177 -3.42 14.48 14.14
N THR A 178 -3.16 14.48 12.85
CA THR A 178 -1.86 14.86 12.32
C THR A 178 -1.67 16.36 12.54
N SER A 179 -0.57 16.76 13.16
CA SER A 179 -0.20 18.19 13.35
C SER A 179 0.26 18.86 12.05
N LYS A 180 0.23 18.15 10.93
CA LYS A 180 0.70 18.61 9.63
C LYS A 180 -0.44 19.30 8.89
N GLY A 181 -0.13 20.48 8.28
CA GLY A 181 -1.08 21.38 7.62
C GLY A 181 -1.93 20.74 6.51
N LYS A 182 -2.76 21.57 5.86
CA LYS A 182 -3.69 21.18 4.78
C LYS A 182 -2.99 20.29 3.73
N GLY A 183 -3.51 19.07 3.53
CA GLY A 183 -3.01 18.08 2.56
C GLY A 183 -2.41 16.81 3.19
N HIS A 184 -2.00 16.83 4.46
CA HIS A 184 -1.51 15.64 5.16
C HIS A 184 -2.64 14.98 5.95
N GLY A 185 -2.85 13.68 5.76
CA GLY A 185 -3.92 12.91 6.41
C GLY A 185 -4.85 12.19 5.43
N LEU A 186 -4.76 12.51 4.13
CA LEU A 186 -5.58 11.86 3.10
C LEU A 186 -5.28 10.36 3.00
N GLY A 187 -4.01 9.96 3.06
CA GLY A 187 -3.59 8.56 3.01
C GLY A 187 -4.16 7.74 4.17
N LEU A 188 -4.14 8.26 5.40
CA LEU A 188 -4.73 7.59 6.55
C LEU A 188 -6.27 7.47 6.42
N MET A 189 -6.93 8.51 5.93
CA MET A 189 -8.39 8.47 5.72
C MET A 189 -8.78 7.49 4.61
N GLN A 190 -8.00 7.42 3.54
CA GLN A 190 -8.20 6.48 2.45
C GLN A 190 -8.00 5.04 2.93
N MET A 191 -6.93 4.78 3.65
CA MET A 191 -6.65 3.49 4.27
C MET A 191 -7.79 3.08 5.22
N ASP A 192 -8.25 3.96 6.11
CA ASP A 192 -9.36 3.69 7.03
C ASP A 192 -10.67 3.39 6.30
N ARG A 193 -10.90 4.03 5.14
CA ARG A 193 -12.08 3.77 4.30
C ARG A 193 -11.98 2.38 3.66
N ILE A 194 -10.82 2.00 3.14
CA ILE A 194 -10.58 0.69 2.55
C ILE A 194 -10.75 -0.39 3.60
N ILE A 195 -10.11 -0.26 4.75
CA ILE A 195 -10.18 -1.23 5.84
C ILE A 195 -11.64 -1.45 6.28
N ARG A 196 -12.41 -0.36 6.46
CA ARG A 196 -13.84 -0.47 6.81
C ARG A 196 -14.68 -1.13 5.72
N ARG A 197 -14.39 -0.87 4.43
CA ARG A 197 -15.10 -1.51 3.32
C ARG A 197 -14.83 -3.01 3.26
N LEU A 198 -13.68 -3.44 3.72
CA LEU A 198 -13.27 -4.85 3.82
C LEU A 198 -13.70 -5.50 5.14
N ASP A 199 -14.57 -4.83 5.93
CA ASP A 199 -14.98 -5.26 7.26
C ASP A 199 -13.80 -5.52 8.21
N GLY A 200 -12.70 -4.82 7.95
CA GLY A 200 -11.46 -4.92 8.72
C GLY A 200 -11.46 -4.01 9.94
N TYR A 201 -10.48 -4.26 10.78
CA TYR A 201 -10.22 -3.47 12.00
C TYR A 201 -8.84 -2.83 11.93
N VAL A 202 -8.70 -1.62 12.43
CA VAL A 202 -7.42 -0.93 12.57
C VAL A 202 -7.31 -0.31 13.96
N ASP A 203 -6.20 -0.60 14.62
CA ASP A 203 -5.79 0.10 15.84
C ASP A 203 -4.46 0.81 15.62
N ARG A 204 -4.32 1.95 16.28
CA ARG A 204 -3.08 2.73 16.26
C ARG A 204 -2.70 3.08 17.68
N ASN A 205 -1.52 2.67 18.06
CA ASN A 205 -0.93 3.02 19.33
C ASN A 205 0.26 3.95 19.12
N SER A 206 0.35 4.97 19.95
CA SER A 206 1.48 5.90 19.95
C SER A 206 2.06 5.95 21.35
N GLU A 207 3.27 5.49 21.44
CA GLU A 207 4.11 5.60 22.64
C GLU A 207 5.18 6.67 22.42
N ASP A 208 5.94 7.01 23.47
CA ASP A 208 7.00 7.99 23.31
C ASP A 208 8.09 7.42 22.38
N GLY A 209 8.23 8.06 21.22
CA GLY A 209 9.24 7.67 20.22
C GLY A 209 8.81 6.58 19.24
N ALA A 210 7.60 6.01 19.34
CA ALA A 210 7.14 4.99 18.40
C ALA A 210 5.64 5.11 18.09
N VAL A 211 5.28 4.71 16.87
CA VAL A 211 3.88 4.55 16.43
C VAL A 211 3.72 3.16 15.84
N THR A 212 2.75 2.42 16.36
CA THR A 212 2.35 1.11 15.84
C THR A 212 0.96 1.21 15.24
N THR A 213 0.79 0.65 14.06
CA THR A 213 -0.50 0.47 13.39
C THR A 213 -0.73 -1.01 13.17
N ASP A 214 -1.77 -1.54 13.78
CA ASP A 214 -2.22 -2.92 13.68
C ASP A 214 -3.50 -2.99 12.88
N ILE A 215 -3.55 -3.88 11.88
CA ILE A 215 -4.68 -4.05 10.97
C ILE A 215 -5.05 -5.53 10.92
N LEU A 216 -6.35 -5.80 10.97
CA LEU A 216 -6.93 -7.12 10.74
C LEU A 216 -7.89 -7.03 9.56
N LEU A 217 -7.67 -7.85 8.53
CA LEU A 217 -8.49 -7.90 7.32
C LEU A 217 -9.07 -9.30 7.16
N PRO A 218 -10.39 -9.46 7.31
CA PRO A 218 -11.05 -10.74 7.07
C PRO A 218 -10.83 -11.21 5.62
N GLN A 219 -10.54 -12.51 5.46
CA GLN A 219 -10.52 -13.14 4.16
C GLN A 219 -11.94 -13.57 3.81
N GLN A 220 -12.65 -12.80 2.99
CA GLN A 220 -14.04 -13.09 2.62
C GLN A 220 -14.16 -14.44 1.90
N PRO A 221 -15.19 -15.26 2.15
CA PRO A 221 -15.45 -16.46 1.36
C PRO A 221 -15.73 -16.07 -0.10
N GLU A 222 -15.33 -16.93 -1.04
CA GLU A 222 -15.64 -16.73 -2.45
C GLU A 222 -17.18 -16.69 -2.62
N GLY A 223 -17.74 -15.53 -2.94
CA GLY A 223 -19.17 -15.37 -3.20
C GLY A 223 -19.85 -14.13 -2.61
N SER A 224 -19.20 -13.32 -1.78
CA SER A 224 -19.84 -12.17 -1.14
C SER A 224 -19.68 -10.84 -1.89
N CYS A 225 -19.28 -10.85 -3.16
CA CYS A 225 -19.27 -9.64 -4.00
C CYS A 225 -20.65 -9.41 -4.62
N ASN A 226 -21.29 -8.30 -4.23
CA ASN A 226 -22.49 -7.69 -4.81
C ASN A 226 -23.85 -8.32 -4.52
N SER A 227 -24.43 -7.92 -3.40
CA SER A 227 -25.86 -7.62 -3.38
C SER A 227 -26.03 -6.09 -3.46
N SER A 228 -26.12 -5.56 -4.67
CA SER A 228 -26.71 -4.24 -4.91
C SER A 228 -28.11 -4.21 -4.27
N PRO A 229 -28.52 -3.12 -3.62
CA PRO A 229 -29.88 -3.03 -3.09
C PRO A 229 -30.87 -3.15 -4.26
N LYS A 230 -31.68 -4.21 -4.23
CA LYS A 230 -32.83 -4.31 -5.13
C LYS A 230 -33.73 -3.12 -4.83
N SER A 231 -33.93 -2.26 -5.84
CA SER A 231 -34.98 -1.27 -5.83
C SER A 231 -36.33 -2.00 -5.85
N ASP A 232 -36.96 -2.09 -4.69
CA ASP A 232 -38.36 -2.46 -4.59
C ASP A 232 -39.23 -1.37 -5.22
N ASN A 233 -39.58 -1.59 -6.44
CA ASN A 233 -40.58 -0.81 -7.18
C ASN A 233 -41.89 -1.62 -7.15
N SER A 234 -42.56 -1.63 -6.01
CA SER A 234 -43.96 -2.09 -5.90
C SER A 234 -44.85 -0.86 -5.76
N SER A 235 -45.37 -0.40 -6.88
CA SER A 235 -46.53 0.47 -6.90
C SER A 235 -47.79 -0.33 -6.56
N PRO A 236 -48.62 0.11 -5.66
CA PRO A 236 -49.95 -0.46 -5.47
C PRO A 236 -50.95 0.15 -6.49
N LYS A 237 -51.82 -0.70 -6.95
CA LYS A 237 -53.03 -0.32 -7.62
C LYS A 237 -54.02 0.27 -6.64
#